data_8fc54d0705454aef89607344e4433032
#
_entry.id   8fc54d0705454aef89607344e4433032
#
_cell.length_a   1.000
_cell.length_b   1.000
_cell.length_c   1.000
_cell.angle_alpha   90.00
_cell.angle_beta   90.00
_cell.angle_gamma   90.00
#
_symmetry.space_group_name_H-M   'P 1'
#
loop_
_entity.id
_entity.type
_entity.pdbx_description
1 polymer ?
#
loop_
_entity_poly.entity_id
_entity_poly.type
_entity_poly.pdbx_seq_one_letter_code
_entity_poly.pdbx_strand_id
1 'polypeptide(L)'
;MTVLNERLMEVILREENLQAAYRQVKANGGAPGMDGMGVKVLAEHLDRHGERIKAKLLEGRYQPSPVRGVEIPKPQGGVRVLGIPTVQDRWLQQAIQQVLTPMFEPLFGDSRYGFRPGRRAHDAVEAARGYVLDGKTWMVDIDLKAFFDHVNHDRRLYPLREQIGDPRVLSLIGRYLRVGMLHHGEVEVRLDGTPQGGPLSPLLANLYLTPLDRELERRGLAFCRYADDITVFVGSARSAERVLNSLVAWIEEHLKLPVNREKSGWGRPWERQMLGFRLLEDGRIGIAPRSTARYKEAVRRLWDARQSLTSKERVQQWQRYVRGWWNYVRLADVPAALTRLDGWVRRHMRKCFWLRWHNRHGRHNALKRLGIGGHGLRTASSRKGAWRIARAPTLQQALCNRILRRYGLWLPSDLAAA
;
A
#
# COMPACT_ATOMS: atom_id res chain seq x y z
N MET A 1 37.00 -5.04 -1.04
CA MET A 1 35.87 -4.75 -1.96
C MET A 1 36.09 -5.55 -3.22
N THR A 2 35.13 -6.35 -3.61
CA THR A 2 35.27 -7.29 -4.72
C THR A 2 35.15 -6.55 -6.06
N VAL A 3 35.92 -6.99 -7.08
CA VAL A 3 35.89 -6.49 -8.49
C VAL A 3 34.49 -6.36 -9.08
N LEU A 4 33.50 -7.07 -8.53
CA LEU A 4 32.07 -6.96 -8.88
C LEU A 4 31.47 -5.55 -8.60
N ASN A 5 31.97 -4.82 -7.60
CA ASN A 5 31.42 -3.49 -7.26
C ASN A 5 31.91 -2.39 -8.23
N GLU A 6 33.01 -2.60 -8.94
CA GLU A 6 33.56 -1.64 -9.90
C GLU A 6 32.90 -1.75 -11.29
N ARG A 7 32.29 -2.91 -11.59
CA ARG A 7 31.58 -3.20 -12.84
C ARG A 7 30.12 -3.49 -12.63
N LEU A 8 29.51 -2.73 -11.75
CA LEU A 8 28.12 -2.95 -11.36
C LEU A 8 27.14 -2.63 -12.50
N MET A 9 27.48 -1.68 -13.38
CA MET A 9 26.68 -1.37 -14.56
C MET A 9 26.56 -2.59 -15.48
N GLU A 10 27.62 -3.32 -15.71
CA GLU A 10 27.62 -4.55 -16.53
C GLU A 10 26.73 -5.63 -15.89
N VAL A 11 26.74 -5.74 -14.56
CA VAL A 11 25.86 -6.68 -13.84
C VAL A 11 24.39 -6.29 -14.01
N ILE A 12 24.08 -5.00 -13.89
CA ILE A 12 22.72 -4.47 -14.09
C ILE A 12 22.23 -4.76 -15.52
N LEU A 13 23.13 -4.65 -16.51
CA LEU A 13 22.80 -4.82 -17.92
C LEU A 13 22.89 -6.28 -18.42
N ARG A 14 23.13 -7.26 -17.55
CA ARG A 14 23.03 -8.67 -17.92
C ARG A 14 21.63 -9.00 -18.41
N GLU A 15 21.57 -9.81 -19.47
CA GLU A 15 20.32 -10.13 -20.13
C GLU A 15 19.30 -10.76 -19.16
N GLU A 16 19.73 -11.68 -18.29
CA GLU A 16 18.87 -12.33 -17.32
C GLU A 16 18.21 -11.31 -16.36
N ASN A 17 19.00 -10.29 -15.93
CA ASN A 17 18.50 -9.23 -15.05
C ASN A 17 17.52 -8.30 -15.77
N LEU A 18 17.84 -7.92 -17.01
CA LEU A 18 16.98 -7.06 -17.83
C LEU A 18 15.66 -7.75 -18.17
N GLN A 19 15.70 -9.06 -18.46
CA GLN A 19 14.49 -9.86 -18.70
C GLN A 19 13.64 -10.04 -17.43
N ALA A 20 14.28 -10.23 -16.28
CA ALA A 20 13.57 -10.26 -14.99
C ALA A 20 12.88 -8.91 -14.71
N ALA A 21 13.59 -7.79 -14.94
CA ALA A 21 13.03 -6.45 -14.79
C ALA A 21 11.84 -6.19 -15.75
N TYR A 22 11.97 -6.64 -17.02
CA TYR A 22 10.88 -6.57 -17.97
C TYR A 22 9.63 -7.33 -17.51
N ARG A 23 9.80 -8.58 -17.07
CA ARG A 23 8.70 -9.40 -16.53
C ARG A 23 8.02 -8.73 -15.33
N GLN A 24 8.80 -8.16 -14.42
CA GLN A 24 8.28 -7.47 -13.24
C GLN A 24 7.49 -6.21 -13.61
N VAL A 25 8.01 -5.36 -14.49
CA VAL A 25 7.32 -4.15 -14.95
C VAL A 25 6.04 -4.50 -15.72
N LYS A 26 6.08 -5.55 -16.56
CA LYS A 26 4.90 -6.05 -17.28
C LYS A 26 3.83 -6.56 -16.31
N ALA A 27 4.20 -7.32 -15.29
CA ALA A 27 3.28 -7.84 -14.28
C ALA A 27 2.64 -6.72 -13.43
N ASN A 28 3.42 -5.71 -13.05
CA ASN A 28 2.96 -4.56 -12.29
C ASN A 28 2.00 -3.66 -13.11
N GLY A 29 2.15 -3.64 -14.42
CA GLY A 29 1.34 -2.78 -15.29
C GLY A 29 1.57 -1.29 -15.01
N GLY A 30 0.51 -0.55 -14.81
CA GLY A 30 0.54 0.88 -14.48
C GLY A 30 0.34 1.80 -15.66
N ALA A 31 0.09 3.08 -15.35
CA ALA A 31 -0.17 4.12 -16.34
C ALA A 31 1.11 4.50 -17.13
N PRO A 32 0.99 5.02 -18.37
CA PRO A 32 2.12 5.53 -19.14
C PRO A 32 2.75 6.77 -18.49
N GLY A 33 4.04 6.99 -18.74
CA GLY A 33 4.77 8.20 -18.35
C GLY A 33 4.39 9.42 -19.19
N MET A 34 5.30 10.38 -19.28
CA MET A 34 5.11 11.60 -20.09
C MET A 34 5.11 11.33 -21.61
N ASP A 35 5.75 10.25 -22.02
CA ASP A 35 5.86 9.79 -23.41
C ASP A 35 4.59 9.08 -23.95
N GLY A 36 3.59 8.87 -23.10
CA GLY A 36 2.36 8.16 -23.43
C GLY A 36 2.54 6.64 -23.71
N MET A 37 3.77 6.11 -23.63
CA MET A 37 4.05 4.71 -23.92
C MET A 37 3.52 3.80 -22.80
N GLY A 38 2.64 2.86 -23.15
CA GLY A 38 2.13 1.86 -22.24
C GLY A 38 3.04 0.63 -22.12
N VAL A 39 2.86 -0.16 -21.07
CA VAL A 39 3.65 -1.37 -20.79
C VAL A 39 3.57 -2.41 -21.92
N LYS A 40 2.47 -2.46 -22.67
CA LYS A 40 2.27 -3.44 -23.78
C LYS A 40 3.24 -3.22 -24.93
N VAL A 41 3.69 -1.99 -25.14
CA VAL A 41 4.58 -1.58 -26.25
C VAL A 41 6.06 -1.72 -25.86
N LEU A 42 6.35 -1.94 -24.58
CA LEU A 42 7.74 -1.99 -24.08
C LEU A 42 8.62 -3.02 -24.80
N ALA A 43 8.09 -4.23 -25.13
CA ALA A 43 8.87 -5.25 -25.81
C ALA A 43 9.38 -4.74 -27.15
N GLU A 44 8.48 -4.28 -28.03
CA GLU A 44 8.79 -3.75 -29.36
C GLU A 44 9.75 -2.53 -29.26
N HIS A 45 9.57 -1.69 -28.26
CA HIS A 45 10.47 -0.57 -28.00
C HIS A 45 11.90 -1.03 -27.66
N LEU A 46 12.03 -2.05 -26.82
CA LEU A 46 13.33 -2.59 -26.44
C LEU A 46 14.01 -3.34 -27.59
N ASP A 47 13.26 -4.04 -28.44
CA ASP A 47 13.78 -4.70 -29.63
C ASP A 47 14.42 -3.69 -30.59
N ARG A 48 13.81 -2.50 -30.73
CA ARG A 48 14.33 -1.44 -31.63
C ARG A 48 15.44 -0.60 -31.02
N HIS A 49 15.40 -0.36 -29.69
CA HIS A 49 16.22 0.66 -29.04
C HIS A 49 17.12 0.11 -27.93
N GLY A 50 16.98 -1.16 -27.55
CA GLY A 50 17.64 -1.76 -26.40
C GLY A 50 19.15 -1.62 -26.42
N GLU A 51 19.80 -1.96 -27.54
CA GLU A 51 21.26 -1.85 -27.69
C GLU A 51 21.75 -0.39 -27.57
N ARG A 52 21.04 0.55 -28.15
CA ARG A 52 21.36 1.98 -28.01
C ARG A 52 21.22 2.47 -26.57
N ILE A 53 20.20 1.97 -25.84
CA ILE A 53 19.99 2.29 -24.42
C ILE A 53 21.15 1.72 -23.59
N LYS A 54 21.54 0.43 -23.81
CA LYS A 54 22.68 -0.21 -23.14
C LYS A 54 23.98 0.55 -23.38
N ALA A 55 24.26 0.93 -24.61
CA ALA A 55 25.45 1.71 -24.97
C ALA A 55 25.51 3.04 -24.19
N LYS A 56 24.43 3.81 -24.15
CA LYS A 56 24.33 5.06 -23.39
C LYS A 56 24.54 4.86 -21.89
N LEU A 57 24.09 3.74 -21.33
CA LEU A 57 24.27 3.40 -19.92
C LEU A 57 25.74 3.04 -19.61
N LEU A 58 26.37 2.23 -20.45
CA LEU A 58 27.78 1.88 -20.33
C LEU A 58 28.70 3.10 -20.43
N GLU A 59 28.37 4.03 -21.31
CA GLU A 59 29.09 5.29 -21.48
C GLU A 59 28.74 6.35 -20.41
N GLY A 60 27.83 6.03 -19.49
CA GLY A 60 27.37 6.96 -18.45
C GLY A 60 26.59 8.18 -18.99
N ARG A 61 26.09 8.13 -20.23
CA ARG A 61 25.42 9.25 -20.94
C ARG A 61 23.88 9.15 -20.92
N TYR A 62 23.30 8.11 -20.34
CA TYR A 62 21.85 7.96 -20.27
C TYR A 62 21.22 9.09 -19.43
N GLN A 63 20.18 9.73 -19.98
CA GLN A 63 19.40 10.76 -19.31
C GLN A 63 17.97 10.25 -19.08
N PRO A 64 17.50 10.14 -17.82
CA PRO A 64 16.12 9.81 -17.51
C PRO A 64 15.15 10.88 -18.04
N SER A 65 13.96 10.46 -18.45
CA SER A 65 12.90 11.38 -18.84
C SER A 65 12.21 12.00 -17.61
N PRO A 66 11.70 13.22 -17.69
CA PRO A 66 10.86 13.79 -16.65
C PRO A 66 9.69 12.87 -16.29
N VAL A 67 9.29 12.85 -15.02
CA VAL A 67 8.15 12.06 -14.59
C VAL A 67 6.85 12.79 -14.84
N ARG A 68 5.77 12.08 -15.17
CA ARG A 68 4.44 12.67 -15.29
C ARG A 68 3.80 12.84 -13.94
N GLY A 69 3.51 14.08 -13.52
CA GLY A 69 2.77 14.41 -12.31
C GLY A 69 1.29 14.01 -12.41
N VAL A 70 0.78 13.27 -11.43
CA VAL A 70 -0.63 12.90 -11.34
C VAL A 70 -1.12 13.16 -9.91
N GLU A 71 -2.17 13.95 -9.80
CA GLU A 71 -2.80 14.27 -8.53
C GLU A 71 -3.68 13.13 -8.02
N ILE A 72 -3.45 12.72 -6.78
CA ILE A 72 -4.28 11.73 -6.08
C ILE A 72 -4.87 12.37 -4.81
N PRO A 73 -6.20 12.37 -4.65
CA PRO A 73 -6.84 12.88 -3.44
C PRO A 73 -6.39 12.08 -2.21
N LYS A 74 -6.01 12.79 -1.14
CA LYS A 74 -5.72 12.16 0.16
C LYS A 74 -7.04 11.85 0.89
N PRO A 75 -7.15 10.73 1.61
CA PRO A 75 -8.36 10.38 2.37
C PRO A 75 -8.76 11.40 3.45
N GLN A 76 -7.83 12.25 3.87
CA GLN A 76 -8.01 13.26 4.93
C GLN A 76 -8.10 14.69 4.38
N GLY A 77 -8.30 14.84 3.07
CA GLY A 77 -8.26 16.12 2.36
C GLY A 77 -6.87 16.47 1.84
N GLY A 78 -6.86 17.36 0.85
CA GLY A 78 -5.64 17.73 0.11
C GLY A 78 -5.28 16.72 -0.99
N VAL A 79 -4.19 16.98 -1.68
CA VAL A 79 -3.72 16.24 -2.85
C VAL A 79 -2.30 15.71 -2.59
N ARG A 80 -1.99 14.56 -3.16
CA ARG A 80 -0.62 14.02 -3.28
C ARG A 80 -0.30 13.95 -4.77
N VAL A 81 0.82 14.52 -5.18
CA VAL A 81 1.29 14.41 -6.56
C VAL A 81 2.20 13.17 -6.67
N LEU A 82 1.82 12.21 -7.50
CA LEU A 82 2.68 11.07 -7.86
C LEU A 82 3.43 11.39 -9.14
N GLY A 83 4.74 11.11 -9.17
CA GLY A 83 5.54 11.17 -10.38
C GLY A 83 5.61 9.81 -11.06
N ILE A 84 4.99 9.67 -12.21
CA ILE A 84 4.99 8.42 -13.00
C ILE A 84 6.14 8.46 -14.00
N PRO A 85 7.21 7.65 -13.82
CA PRO A 85 8.29 7.54 -14.79
C PRO A 85 7.81 6.89 -16.09
N THR A 86 8.53 7.10 -17.19
CA THR A 86 8.32 6.34 -18.44
C THR A 86 8.45 4.85 -18.19
N VAL A 87 7.84 4.02 -19.03
CA VAL A 87 7.95 2.56 -18.88
C VAL A 87 9.38 2.09 -19.04
N GLN A 88 10.16 2.74 -19.92
CA GLN A 88 11.60 2.51 -20.10
C GLN A 88 12.37 2.83 -18.80
N ASP A 89 12.13 3.97 -18.17
CA ASP A 89 12.80 4.33 -16.91
C ASP A 89 12.38 3.40 -15.76
N ARG A 90 11.12 2.96 -15.73
CA ARG A 90 10.69 1.93 -14.76
C ARG A 90 11.43 0.60 -14.94
N TRP A 91 11.64 0.19 -16.19
CA TRP A 91 12.42 -1.01 -16.51
C TRP A 91 13.85 -0.90 -16.02
N LEU A 92 14.53 0.21 -16.31
CA LEU A 92 15.90 0.45 -15.84
C LEU A 92 16.01 0.56 -14.32
N GLN A 93 15.11 1.31 -13.69
CA GLN A 93 15.06 1.40 -12.22
C GLN A 93 14.82 0.04 -11.58
N GLN A 94 13.98 -0.80 -12.19
CA GLN A 94 13.72 -2.16 -11.72
C GLN A 94 14.98 -3.03 -11.86
N ALA A 95 15.72 -2.94 -12.97
CA ALA A 95 16.97 -3.65 -13.16
C ALA A 95 18.04 -3.24 -12.14
N ILE A 96 18.16 -1.95 -11.84
CA ILE A 96 19.04 -1.41 -10.81
C ILE A 96 18.63 -1.93 -9.43
N GLN A 97 17.34 -1.83 -9.09
CA GLN A 97 16.80 -2.23 -7.78
C GLN A 97 17.04 -3.73 -7.50
N GLN A 98 16.90 -4.60 -8.49
CA GLN A 98 17.12 -6.04 -8.34
C GLN A 98 18.57 -6.38 -7.96
N VAL A 99 19.52 -5.65 -8.52
CA VAL A 99 20.96 -5.85 -8.24
C VAL A 99 21.35 -5.20 -6.91
N LEU A 100 20.83 -4.02 -6.60
CA LEU A 100 21.18 -3.31 -5.37
C LEU A 100 20.52 -3.89 -4.12
N THR A 101 19.29 -4.40 -4.22
CA THR A 101 18.56 -4.91 -3.05
C THR A 101 19.35 -5.97 -2.27
N PRO A 102 19.90 -7.03 -2.88
CA PRO A 102 20.69 -8.03 -2.15
C PRO A 102 21.97 -7.46 -1.50
N MET A 103 22.55 -6.40 -2.07
CA MET A 103 23.76 -5.76 -1.54
C MET A 103 23.48 -4.98 -0.26
N PHE A 104 22.30 -4.34 -0.20
CA PHE A 104 21.92 -3.49 0.93
C PHE A 104 21.09 -4.22 1.98
N GLU A 105 20.45 -5.33 1.65
CA GLU A 105 19.60 -6.10 2.56
C GLU A 105 20.30 -6.49 3.87
N PRO A 106 21.59 -6.91 3.89
CA PRO A 106 22.29 -7.23 5.13
C PRO A 106 22.55 -6.02 6.04
N LEU A 107 22.45 -4.80 5.52
CA LEU A 107 22.66 -3.58 6.30
C LEU A 107 21.39 -3.15 7.05
N PHE A 108 20.28 -3.82 6.80
CA PHE A 108 19.00 -3.46 7.37
C PHE A 108 18.71 -4.29 8.62
N GLY A 109 18.48 -3.62 9.76
CA GLY A 109 18.12 -4.24 11.04
C GLY A 109 16.78 -5.00 10.99
N ASP A 110 16.55 -5.82 12.02
CA ASP A 110 15.36 -6.68 12.08
C ASP A 110 14.04 -5.94 12.33
N SER A 111 14.10 -4.77 12.95
CA SER A 111 12.91 -3.94 13.24
C SER A 111 12.37 -3.16 12.04
N ARG A 112 12.92 -3.41 10.85
CA ARG A 112 12.53 -2.77 9.60
C ARG A 112 11.78 -3.75 8.71
N TYR A 113 10.56 -3.40 8.29
CA TYR A 113 9.64 -4.30 7.57
C TYR A 113 9.22 -3.80 6.19
N GLY A 114 9.10 -2.48 6.01
CA GLY A 114 8.63 -1.90 4.76
C GLY A 114 9.63 -2.01 3.61
N PHE A 115 9.15 -2.37 2.42
CA PHE A 115 9.92 -2.43 1.18
C PHE A 115 11.13 -3.39 1.20
N ARG A 116 11.05 -4.46 2.00
CA ARG A 116 12.07 -5.50 2.08
C ARG A 116 11.55 -6.84 1.55
N PRO A 117 12.38 -7.63 0.84
CA PRO A 117 12.03 -8.98 0.44
C PRO A 117 11.68 -9.85 1.65
N GLY A 118 10.60 -10.63 1.55
CA GLY A 118 10.20 -11.56 2.61
C GLY A 118 9.62 -10.92 3.87
N ARG A 119 9.58 -9.60 4.00
CA ARG A 119 9.01 -8.86 5.15
C ARG A 119 7.66 -8.25 4.78
N ARG A 120 6.68 -8.32 5.69
CA ARG A 120 5.31 -7.86 5.48
C ARG A 120 4.84 -6.96 6.62
N ALA A 121 3.77 -6.22 6.37
CA ALA A 121 3.12 -5.42 7.42
C ALA A 121 2.65 -6.29 8.61
N HIS A 122 2.27 -7.54 8.36
CA HIS A 122 1.89 -8.50 9.39
C HIS A 122 3.05 -8.79 10.34
N ASP A 123 4.25 -8.96 9.82
CA ASP A 123 5.44 -9.25 10.63
C ASP A 123 5.76 -8.08 11.58
N ALA A 124 5.56 -6.84 11.12
CA ALA A 124 5.70 -5.65 11.95
C ALA A 124 4.65 -5.59 13.08
N VAL A 125 3.38 -5.96 12.77
CA VAL A 125 2.30 -5.97 13.77
C VAL A 125 2.50 -7.08 14.80
N GLU A 126 2.99 -8.26 14.38
CA GLU A 126 3.33 -9.36 15.30
C GLU A 126 4.52 -9.00 16.22
N ALA A 127 5.56 -8.35 15.69
CA ALA A 127 6.65 -7.85 16.52
C ALA A 127 6.15 -6.81 17.54
N ALA A 128 5.31 -5.88 17.09
CA ALA A 128 4.67 -4.89 17.97
C ALA A 128 3.83 -5.54 19.08
N ARG A 129 3.08 -6.62 18.74
CA ARG A 129 2.36 -7.44 19.72
C ARG A 129 3.30 -8.03 20.77
N GLY A 130 4.44 -8.57 20.33
CA GLY A 130 5.48 -9.07 21.25
C GLY A 130 5.93 -7.99 22.22
N TYR A 131 6.23 -6.79 21.76
CA TYR A 131 6.64 -5.68 22.64
C TYR A 131 5.56 -5.29 23.65
N VAL A 132 4.28 -5.33 23.28
CA VAL A 132 3.18 -5.06 24.23
C VAL A 132 3.09 -6.15 25.30
N LEU A 133 3.22 -7.43 24.91
CA LEU A 133 3.23 -8.56 25.84
C LEU A 133 4.45 -8.53 26.78
N ASP A 134 5.59 -7.99 26.32
CA ASP A 134 6.80 -7.75 27.13
C ASP A 134 6.67 -6.53 28.07
N GLY A 135 5.47 -5.97 28.23
CA GLY A 135 5.21 -4.85 29.14
C GLY A 135 5.49 -3.46 28.59
N LYS A 136 5.84 -3.32 27.30
CA LYS A 136 6.00 -2.01 26.63
C LYS A 136 4.65 -1.47 26.17
N THR A 137 3.82 -1.05 27.13
CA THR A 137 2.40 -0.70 26.93
C THR A 137 2.16 0.76 26.57
N TRP A 138 3.19 1.45 26.09
CA TRP A 138 3.09 2.81 25.55
C TRP A 138 3.71 2.84 24.16
N MET A 139 3.00 3.45 23.23
CA MET A 139 3.33 3.52 21.81
C MET A 139 3.59 4.97 21.42
N VAL A 140 4.67 5.19 20.70
CA VAL A 140 5.07 6.49 20.12
C VAL A 140 5.04 6.36 18.63
N ASP A 141 4.20 7.14 17.95
CA ASP A 141 4.14 7.19 16.48
C ASP A 141 4.79 8.47 15.99
N ILE A 142 5.63 8.34 14.96
CA ILE A 142 6.27 9.46 14.28
C ILE A 142 5.89 9.43 12.81
N ASP A 143 5.22 10.50 12.36
CA ASP A 143 4.82 10.74 10.97
C ASP A 143 5.74 11.78 10.35
N LEU A 144 6.46 11.42 9.29
CA LEU A 144 7.33 12.32 8.55
C LEU A 144 6.51 13.15 7.56
N LYS A 145 6.63 14.49 7.61
CA LYS A 145 5.89 15.37 6.73
C LYS A 145 6.45 15.30 5.32
N ALA A 146 5.63 14.79 4.37
CA ALA A 146 6.00 14.74 2.94
C ALA A 146 7.44 14.20 2.70
N PHE A 147 7.78 13.08 3.33
CA PHE A 147 9.12 12.49 3.37
C PHE A 147 9.82 12.51 2.00
N PHE A 148 9.14 12.05 0.95
CA PHE A 148 9.72 11.99 -0.39
C PHE A 148 10.00 13.36 -1.02
N ASP A 149 9.36 14.43 -0.55
CA ASP A 149 9.54 15.80 -1.09
C ASP A 149 10.68 16.55 -0.40
N HIS A 150 11.15 16.08 0.77
CA HIS A 150 12.17 16.75 1.59
C HIS A 150 13.52 16.03 1.65
N VAL A 151 13.66 14.92 0.92
CA VAL A 151 14.90 14.15 0.97
C VAL A 151 16.03 14.88 0.21
N ASN A 152 17.09 15.25 0.92
CA ASN A 152 18.29 15.85 0.32
C ASN A 152 19.04 14.81 -0.52
N HIS A 153 19.35 15.13 -1.77
CA HIS A 153 19.96 14.21 -2.74
C HIS A 153 21.40 13.81 -2.36
N ASP A 154 22.20 14.71 -1.85
CA ASP A 154 23.60 14.42 -1.51
C ASP A 154 23.71 13.50 -0.29
N ARG A 155 22.87 13.73 0.73
CA ARG A 155 22.79 12.83 1.89
C ARG A 155 22.27 11.44 1.53
N ARG A 156 21.39 11.34 0.53
CA ARG A 156 20.86 10.06 0.04
C ARG A 156 21.92 9.23 -0.70
N LEU A 157 22.79 9.90 -1.43
CA LEU A 157 23.87 9.25 -2.18
C LEU A 157 25.02 8.80 -1.28
N TYR A 158 25.18 9.36 -0.07
CA TYR A 158 26.29 9.03 0.82
C TYR A 158 26.34 7.53 1.18
N PRO A 159 25.29 6.88 1.69
CA PRO A 159 25.33 5.44 1.98
C PRO A 159 25.55 4.57 0.73
N LEU A 160 25.16 5.06 -0.44
CA LEU A 160 25.40 4.37 -1.72
C LEU A 160 26.86 4.44 -2.10
N ARG A 161 27.53 5.59 -1.91
CA ARG A 161 28.95 5.78 -2.23
C ARG A 161 29.89 4.87 -1.44
N GLU A 162 29.50 4.52 -0.20
CA GLU A 162 30.27 3.59 0.64
C GLU A 162 30.25 2.15 0.11
N GLN A 163 29.20 1.76 -0.60
CA GLN A 163 28.95 0.38 -1.03
C GLN A 163 29.08 0.17 -2.54
N ILE A 164 28.90 1.21 -3.33
CA ILE A 164 28.93 1.14 -4.80
C ILE A 164 30.22 1.77 -5.31
N GLY A 165 31.09 0.96 -5.91
CA GLY A 165 32.34 1.42 -6.52
C GLY A 165 32.18 1.93 -7.95
N ASP A 166 31.05 1.65 -8.63
CA ASP A 166 30.82 2.07 -10.02
C ASP A 166 30.25 3.49 -10.11
N PRO A 167 31.02 4.48 -10.58
CA PRO A 167 30.58 5.87 -10.65
C PRO A 167 29.43 6.09 -11.67
N ARG A 168 29.30 5.21 -12.68
CA ARG A 168 28.22 5.28 -13.68
C ARG A 168 26.89 5.00 -13.03
N VAL A 169 26.83 4.00 -12.14
CA VAL A 169 25.61 3.65 -11.38
C VAL A 169 25.22 4.75 -10.42
N LEU A 170 26.18 5.30 -9.65
CA LEU A 170 25.95 6.43 -8.75
C LEU A 170 25.44 7.67 -9.49
N SER A 171 26.08 7.98 -10.63
CA SER A 171 25.67 9.10 -11.48
C SER A 171 24.24 8.91 -12.02
N LEU A 172 23.90 7.70 -12.47
CA LEU A 172 22.57 7.37 -12.96
C LEU A 172 21.50 7.50 -11.87
N ILE A 173 21.77 6.99 -10.66
CA ILE A 173 20.88 7.16 -9.52
C ILE A 173 20.70 8.66 -9.19
N GLY A 174 21.80 9.42 -9.18
CA GLY A 174 21.74 10.87 -8.98
C GLY A 174 20.89 11.59 -10.03
N ARG A 175 20.90 11.16 -11.30
CA ARG A 175 20.03 11.68 -12.35
C ARG A 175 18.57 11.35 -12.09
N TYR A 176 18.24 10.11 -11.67
CA TYR A 176 16.88 9.72 -11.29
C TYR A 176 16.32 10.53 -10.11
N LEU A 177 17.18 10.92 -9.18
CA LEU A 177 16.78 11.76 -8.05
C LEU A 177 16.46 13.20 -8.49
N ARG A 178 17.24 13.75 -9.42
CA ARG A 178 17.10 15.13 -9.91
C ARG A 178 16.15 15.29 -11.10
N VAL A 179 15.53 14.18 -11.56
CA VAL A 179 14.63 14.25 -12.70
C VAL A 179 13.45 15.19 -12.42
N GLY A 180 13.15 16.06 -13.37
CA GLY A 180 12.03 17.00 -13.28
C GLY A 180 10.67 16.28 -13.33
N MET A 181 9.63 17.00 -12.92
CA MET A 181 8.25 16.54 -13.00
C MET A 181 7.46 17.41 -14.00
N LEU A 182 6.86 16.75 -14.99
CA LEU A 182 5.89 17.38 -15.88
C LEU A 182 4.54 17.46 -15.17
N HIS A 183 4.14 18.66 -14.76
CA HIS A 183 2.88 18.93 -14.08
C HIS A 183 2.23 20.17 -14.71
N HIS A 184 0.94 20.11 -15.01
CA HIS A 184 0.20 21.19 -15.69
C HIS A 184 0.83 21.72 -17.00
N GLY A 185 1.59 20.89 -17.72
CA GLY A 185 2.24 21.28 -18.99
C GLY A 185 3.64 21.87 -18.84
N GLU A 186 4.11 22.10 -17.63
CA GLU A 186 5.45 22.62 -17.33
C GLU A 186 6.33 21.57 -16.66
N VAL A 187 7.63 21.59 -16.94
CA VAL A 187 8.62 20.74 -16.29
C VAL A 187 9.22 21.48 -15.10
N GLU A 188 8.77 21.12 -13.92
CA GLU A 188 9.34 21.62 -12.67
C GLU A 188 10.65 20.90 -12.35
N VAL A 189 11.73 21.65 -12.18
CA VAL A 189 13.03 21.12 -11.71
C VAL A 189 12.96 20.93 -10.19
N ARG A 190 13.37 19.75 -9.72
CA ARG A 190 13.42 19.44 -8.29
C ARG A 190 14.86 19.56 -7.77
N LEU A 191 15.06 20.41 -6.79
CA LEU A 191 16.33 20.56 -6.07
C LEU A 191 16.42 19.56 -4.92
N ASP A 192 15.27 19.25 -4.31
CA ASP A 192 15.12 18.27 -3.23
C ASP A 192 13.98 17.28 -3.54
N GLY A 193 13.96 16.18 -2.79
CA GLY A 193 12.91 15.18 -2.90
C GLY A 193 13.16 14.12 -3.99
N THR A 194 12.26 13.19 -4.08
CA THR A 194 12.27 12.11 -5.09
C THR A 194 10.86 11.91 -5.62
N PRO A 195 10.70 11.72 -6.91
CA PRO A 195 9.41 11.35 -7.46
C PRO A 195 8.87 10.08 -6.78
N GLN A 196 7.67 10.16 -6.22
CA GLN A 196 6.96 8.98 -5.71
C GLN A 196 6.40 8.21 -6.90
N GLY A 197 6.81 6.93 -7.07
CA GLY A 197 6.23 6.05 -8.09
C GLY A 197 7.25 5.23 -8.90
N GLY A 198 8.53 5.51 -8.78
CA GLY A 198 9.60 4.70 -9.40
C GLY A 198 9.96 3.44 -8.58
N PRO A 199 10.36 2.33 -9.23
CA PRO A 199 10.78 1.10 -8.54
C PRO A 199 11.95 1.27 -7.59
N LEU A 200 12.84 2.21 -7.85
CA LEU A 200 14.05 2.46 -7.05
C LEU A 200 13.76 3.24 -5.76
N SER A 201 12.70 4.06 -5.75
CA SER A 201 12.40 4.97 -4.63
C SER A 201 12.24 4.28 -3.27
N PRO A 202 11.64 3.07 -3.15
CA PRO A 202 11.54 2.35 -1.88
C PRO A 202 12.88 1.94 -1.27
N LEU A 203 13.81 1.44 -2.08
CA LEU A 203 15.15 1.09 -1.62
C LEU A 203 15.90 2.32 -1.13
N LEU A 204 15.87 3.40 -1.90
CA LEU A 204 16.52 4.67 -1.54
C LEU A 204 15.91 5.28 -0.27
N ALA A 205 14.59 5.15 -0.06
CA ALA A 205 13.92 5.57 1.17
C ALA A 205 14.44 4.80 2.39
N ASN A 206 14.59 3.48 2.26
CA ASN A 206 15.13 2.66 3.33
C ASN A 206 16.58 3.02 3.67
N LEU A 207 17.42 3.27 2.67
CA LEU A 207 18.82 3.67 2.88
C LEU A 207 18.91 5.03 3.59
N TYR A 208 18.08 5.99 3.20
CA TYR A 208 18.06 7.31 3.82
C TYR A 208 17.69 7.27 5.30
N LEU A 209 16.77 6.38 5.69
CA LEU A 209 16.31 6.23 7.07
C LEU A 209 17.18 5.26 7.90
N THR A 210 18.21 4.63 7.32
CA THR A 210 19.13 3.74 8.05
C THR A 210 19.81 4.40 9.28
N PRO A 211 20.25 5.68 9.22
CA PRO A 211 20.81 6.33 10.40
C PRO A 211 19.83 6.43 11.57
N LEU A 212 18.52 6.62 11.29
CA LEU A 212 17.50 6.63 12.32
C LEU A 212 17.32 5.26 12.98
N ASP A 213 17.29 4.19 12.17
CA ASP A 213 17.17 2.84 12.71
C ASP A 213 18.35 2.51 13.61
N ARG A 214 19.58 2.85 13.19
CA ARG A 214 20.80 2.68 14.01
C ARG A 214 20.74 3.50 15.31
N GLU A 215 20.18 4.69 15.29
CA GLU A 215 19.99 5.51 16.48
C GLU A 215 18.96 4.91 17.44
N LEU A 216 17.85 4.36 16.92
CA LEU A 216 16.87 3.64 17.72
C LEU A 216 17.46 2.38 18.36
N GLU A 217 18.24 1.60 17.61
CA GLU A 217 18.98 0.43 18.09
C GLU A 217 20.00 0.81 19.15
N ARG A 218 20.81 1.87 18.91
CA ARG A 218 21.82 2.40 19.87
C ARG A 218 21.18 2.81 21.19
N ARG A 219 19.95 3.35 21.15
CA ARG A 219 19.17 3.70 22.37
C ARG A 219 18.54 2.49 23.05
N GLY A 220 18.63 1.29 22.49
CA GLY A 220 17.99 0.08 23.00
C GLY A 220 16.45 0.15 22.95
N LEU A 221 15.88 0.91 22.01
CA LEU A 221 14.44 1.10 21.88
C LEU A 221 13.82 -0.06 21.09
N ALA A 222 12.70 -0.57 21.59
CA ALA A 222 11.86 -1.49 20.81
C ALA A 222 11.06 -0.69 19.80
N PHE A 223 11.18 -1.01 18.51
CA PHE A 223 10.50 -0.28 17.46
C PHE A 223 10.13 -1.15 16.27
N CYS A 224 9.20 -0.67 15.47
CA CYS A 224 8.89 -1.19 14.15
C CYS A 224 8.89 -0.03 13.16
N ARG A 225 9.61 -0.17 12.05
CA ARG A 225 9.53 0.79 10.94
C ARG A 225 8.99 0.12 9.67
N TYR A 226 7.95 0.71 9.11
CA TYR A 226 7.38 0.30 7.82
C TYR A 226 7.40 1.48 6.86
N ALA A 227 8.41 1.53 5.99
CA ALA A 227 8.71 2.68 5.13
C ALA A 227 9.01 3.94 5.97
N ASP A 228 8.17 4.96 5.87
CA ASP A 228 8.20 6.23 6.62
C ASP A 228 7.37 6.20 7.91
N ASP A 229 6.56 5.15 8.14
CA ASP A 229 5.83 4.95 9.39
C ASP A 229 6.76 4.38 10.47
N ILE A 230 7.00 5.11 11.56
CA ILE A 230 7.89 4.75 12.66
C ILE A 230 7.07 4.62 13.94
N THR A 231 7.12 3.45 14.57
CA THR A 231 6.43 3.19 15.82
C THR A 231 7.41 2.65 16.85
N VAL A 232 7.51 3.31 18.01
CA VAL A 232 8.39 2.92 19.14
C VAL A 232 7.55 2.50 20.34
N PHE A 233 8.00 1.48 21.08
CA PHE A 233 7.29 0.94 22.24
C PHE A 233 8.14 1.09 23.51
N VAL A 234 7.51 1.61 24.58
CA VAL A 234 8.16 1.87 25.88
C VAL A 234 7.25 1.49 27.05
N GLY A 235 7.83 1.36 28.26
CA GLY A 235 7.10 0.90 29.45
C GLY A 235 6.29 1.97 30.19
N SER A 236 6.53 3.28 29.96
CA SER A 236 5.84 4.33 30.72
C SER A 236 5.49 5.56 29.88
N ALA A 237 4.47 6.31 30.30
CA ALA A 237 4.05 7.57 29.66
C ALA A 237 5.20 8.60 29.64
N ARG A 238 5.92 8.75 30.74
CA ARG A 238 7.07 9.66 30.85
C ARG A 238 8.18 9.29 29.86
N SER A 239 8.43 7.99 29.66
CA SER A 239 9.38 7.52 28.65
C SER A 239 8.89 7.79 27.24
N ALA A 240 7.58 7.62 26.98
CA ALA A 240 6.98 7.87 25.66
C ALA A 240 7.11 9.35 25.25
N GLU A 241 6.78 10.26 26.15
CA GLU A 241 6.92 11.69 25.93
C GLU A 241 8.37 12.11 25.67
N ARG A 242 9.30 11.63 26.51
CA ARG A 242 10.73 11.89 26.36
C ARG A 242 11.28 11.36 25.04
N VAL A 243 10.89 10.13 24.66
CA VAL A 243 11.32 9.49 23.40
C VAL A 243 10.78 10.27 22.21
N LEU A 244 9.50 10.66 22.22
CA LEU A 244 8.91 11.46 21.15
C LEU A 244 9.71 12.75 20.94
N ASN A 245 9.88 13.55 21.99
CA ASN A 245 10.55 14.86 21.93
C ASN A 245 12.01 14.71 21.45
N SER A 246 12.74 13.75 21.99
CA SER A 246 14.15 13.53 21.62
C SER A 246 14.34 12.97 20.22
N LEU A 247 13.42 12.14 19.72
CA LEU A 247 13.49 11.61 18.36
C LEU A 247 13.07 12.67 17.33
N VAL A 248 12.05 13.48 17.64
CA VAL A 248 11.67 14.60 16.76
C VAL A 248 12.85 15.56 16.57
N ALA A 249 13.49 15.98 17.67
CA ALA A 249 14.67 16.85 17.59
C ALA A 249 15.80 16.20 16.79
N TRP A 250 16.10 14.93 17.04
CA TRP A 250 17.15 14.19 16.33
C TRP A 250 16.87 14.07 14.84
N ILE A 251 15.62 13.75 14.43
CA ILE A 251 15.21 13.63 13.02
C ILE A 251 15.35 14.97 12.31
N GLU A 252 14.85 16.06 12.93
CA GLU A 252 14.92 17.40 12.35
C GLU A 252 16.38 17.90 12.24
N GLU A 253 17.22 17.59 13.21
CA GLU A 253 18.63 17.98 13.22
C GLU A 253 19.49 17.12 12.27
N HIS A 254 19.42 15.79 12.35
CA HIS A 254 20.35 14.90 11.68
C HIS A 254 19.86 14.47 10.28
N LEU A 255 18.56 14.25 10.10
CA LEU A 255 18.02 13.88 8.80
C LEU A 255 17.50 15.07 8.00
N LYS A 256 17.33 16.24 8.63
CA LYS A 256 16.72 17.44 8.01
C LYS A 256 15.33 17.15 7.43
N LEU A 257 14.59 16.24 8.09
CA LEU A 257 13.22 15.89 7.72
C LEU A 257 12.24 16.57 8.68
N PRO A 258 11.25 17.27 8.16
CA PRO A 258 10.20 17.86 9.01
C PRO A 258 9.28 16.75 9.55
N VAL A 259 9.02 16.78 10.86
CA VAL A 259 8.07 15.87 11.53
C VAL A 259 6.68 16.50 11.56
N ASN A 260 5.67 15.73 11.24
CA ASN A 260 4.27 16.14 11.34
C ASN A 260 3.79 16.04 12.79
N ARG A 261 3.92 17.14 13.53
CA ARG A 261 3.60 17.19 14.98
C ARG A 261 2.12 16.97 15.29
N GLU A 262 1.21 17.22 14.34
CA GLU A 262 -0.22 16.99 14.53
C GLU A 262 -0.59 15.50 14.47
N LYS A 263 0.16 14.72 13.68
CA LYS A 263 -0.07 13.28 13.53
C LYS A 263 0.85 12.44 14.41
N SER A 264 2.04 12.95 14.72
CA SER A 264 2.95 12.32 15.66
C SER A 264 2.44 12.45 17.08
N GLY A 265 2.70 11.44 17.91
CA GLY A 265 2.27 11.47 19.30
C GLY A 265 2.46 10.13 19.98
N TRP A 266 2.05 10.07 21.24
CA TRP A 266 2.13 8.86 22.03
C TRP A 266 0.81 8.55 22.72
N GLY A 267 0.62 7.31 23.14
CA GLY A 267 -0.58 6.85 23.83
C GLY A 267 -0.53 5.35 24.06
N ARG A 268 -1.63 4.79 24.53
CA ARG A 268 -1.75 3.34 24.65
C ARG A 268 -1.91 2.66 23.28
N PRO A 269 -1.34 1.46 23.05
CA PRO A 269 -1.49 0.74 21.79
C PRO A 269 -2.94 0.49 21.37
N TRP A 270 -3.86 0.36 22.32
CA TRP A 270 -5.29 0.19 22.06
C TRP A 270 -6.04 1.50 21.76
N GLU A 271 -5.44 2.66 21.97
CA GLU A 271 -5.96 3.98 21.60
C GLU A 271 -5.42 4.44 20.25
N ARG A 272 -4.26 3.94 19.86
CA ARG A 272 -3.58 4.27 18.61
C ARG A 272 -3.75 3.16 17.57
N GLN A 273 -3.22 3.37 16.39
CA GLN A 273 -3.29 2.37 15.31
C GLN A 273 -1.95 2.28 14.57
N MET A 274 -1.58 1.07 14.19
CA MET A 274 -0.38 0.76 13.43
C MET A 274 -0.75 -0.06 12.20
N LEU A 275 -0.39 0.39 10.99
CA LEU A 275 -0.59 -0.35 9.72
C LEU A 275 -2.02 -0.89 9.54
N GLY A 276 -3.03 -0.13 9.98
CA GLY A 276 -4.44 -0.53 9.85
C GLY A 276 -4.96 -1.49 10.92
N PHE A 277 -4.14 -1.81 11.91
CA PHE A 277 -4.48 -2.59 13.09
C PHE A 277 -4.38 -1.73 14.37
N ARG A 278 -4.89 -2.27 15.47
CA ARG A 278 -4.62 -1.78 16.84
C ARG A 278 -4.32 -2.97 17.72
N LEU A 279 -3.40 -2.80 18.63
CA LEU A 279 -3.09 -3.82 19.63
C LEU A 279 -4.01 -3.62 20.83
N LEU A 280 -4.66 -4.67 21.31
CA LEU A 280 -5.52 -4.64 22.48
C LEU A 280 -4.69 -4.86 23.75
N GLU A 281 -5.24 -4.51 24.91
CA GLU A 281 -4.57 -4.61 26.20
C GLU A 281 -4.18 -6.06 26.55
N ASP A 282 -4.98 -7.02 26.11
CA ASP A 282 -4.74 -8.46 26.28
C ASP A 282 -3.81 -9.07 25.22
N GLY A 283 -3.14 -8.25 24.42
CA GLY A 283 -2.25 -8.67 23.35
C GLY A 283 -2.94 -9.16 22.08
N ARG A 284 -4.29 -9.16 22.01
CA ARG A 284 -4.99 -9.47 20.76
C ARG A 284 -4.84 -8.35 19.74
N ILE A 285 -4.87 -8.73 18.47
CA ILE A 285 -4.81 -7.79 17.35
C ILE A 285 -6.23 -7.46 16.89
N GLY A 286 -6.60 -6.20 16.95
CA GLY A 286 -7.88 -5.68 16.45
C GLY A 286 -7.75 -4.97 15.10
N ILE A 287 -8.84 -4.88 14.35
CA ILE A 287 -8.90 -4.06 13.13
C ILE A 287 -9.06 -2.59 13.54
N ALA A 288 -8.22 -1.71 13.03
CA ALA A 288 -8.32 -0.29 13.32
C ALA A 288 -9.65 0.32 12.86
N PRO A 289 -10.24 1.26 13.62
CA PRO A 289 -11.49 1.92 13.25
C PRO A 289 -11.48 2.53 11.85
N ARG A 290 -10.38 3.15 11.45
CA ARG A 290 -10.20 3.70 10.08
C ARG A 290 -10.24 2.62 9.00
N SER A 291 -9.65 1.45 9.24
CA SER A 291 -9.70 0.32 8.28
C SER A 291 -11.12 -0.22 8.13
N THR A 292 -11.85 -0.33 9.23
CA THR A 292 -13.26 -0.71 9.22
C THR A 292 -14.13 0.34 8.50
N ALA A 293 -13.87 1.63 8.71
CA ALA A 293 -14.60 2.71 8.03
C ALA A 293 -14.38 2.68 6.51
N ARG A 294 -13.12 2.52 6.06
CA ARG A 294 -12.77 2.37 4.63
C ARG A 294 -13.42 1.14 4.00
N TYR A 295 -13.44 0.02 4.72
CA TYR A 295 -14.15 -1.18 4.26
C TYR A 295 -15.63 -0.91 4.06
N LYS A 296 -16.29 -0.28 5.04
CA LYS A 296 -17.72 0.09 4.94
C LYS A 296 -17.99 1.05 3.79
N GLU A 297 -17.11 1.99 3.52
CA GLU A 297 -17.23 2.90 2.39
C GLU A 297 -17.14 2.16 1.05
N ALA A 298 -16.15 1.28 0.88
CA ALA A 298 -16.02 0.45 -0.29
C ALA A 298 -17.23 -0.46 -0.51
N VAL A 299 -17.78 -1.05 0.54
CA VAL A 299 -19.04 -1.83 0.48
C VAL A 299 -20.21 -0.97 0.00
N ARG A 300 -20.38 0.25 0.54
CA ARG A 300 -21.44 1.16 0.07
C ARG A 300 -21.32 1.47 -1.40
N ARG A 301 -20.10 1.72 -1.87
CA ARG A 301 -19.81 2.00 -3.28
C ARG A 301 -20.07 0.77 -4.16
N LEU A 302 -19.50 -0.39 -3.85
CA LEU A 302 -19.65 -1.62 -4.64
C LEU A 302 -21.10 -2.12 -4.71
N TRP A 303 -21.87 -1.89 -3.64
CA TRP A 303 -23.28 -2.29 -3.55
C TRP A 303 -24.26 -1.13 -3.76
N ASP A 304 -23.83 -0.06 -4.44
CA ASP A 304 -24.76 0.97 -4.96
C ASP A 304 -25.47 0.42 -6.21
N ALA A 305 -26.80 0.37 -6.13
CA ALA A 305 -27.63 -0.15 -7.21
C ALA A 305 -27.63 0.74 -8.47
N ARG A 306 -27.23 2.01 -8.34
CA ARG A 306 -27.17 2.99 -9.45
C ARG A 306 -25.99 2.77 -10.38
N GLN A 307 -24.97 2.00 -9.96
CA GLN A 307 -23.85 1.69 -10.82
C GLN A 307 -24.28 0.81 -12.01
N SER A 308 -23.85 1.18 -13.20
CA SER A 308 -24.10 0.46 -14.46
C SER A 308 -23.26 -0.81 -14.60
N LEU A 309 -23.29 -1.68 -13.59
CA LEU A 309 -22.57 -2.96 -13.57
C LEU A 309 -23.54 -4.11 -13.78
N THR A 310 -23.18 -5.07 -14.60
CA THR A 310 -23.87 -6.36 -14.66
C THR A 310 -23.72 -7.12 -13.34
N SER A 311 -24.58 -8.10 -13.10
CA SER A 311 -24.45 -8.94 -11.89
C SER A 311 -23.13 -9.71 -11.86
N LYS A 312 -22.62 -10.16 -13.01
CA LYS A 312 -21.35 -10.87 -13.14
C LYS A 312 -20.16 -9.97 -12.77
N GLU A 313 -20.10 -8.76 -13.34
CA GLU A 313 -19.04 -7.79 -13.03
C GLU A 313 -19.03 -7.40 -11.54
N ARG A 314 -20.22 -7.19 -10.96
CA ARG A 314 -20.37 -6.86 -9.54
C ARG A 314 -19.85 -7.98 -8.63
N VAL A 315 -20.17 -9.24 -8.96
CA VAL A 315 -19.65 -10.41 -8.23
C VAL A 315 -18.12 -10.46 -8.33
N GLN A 316 -17.56 -10.27 -9.53
CA GLN A 316 -16.11 -10.29 -9.76
C GLN A 316 -15.40 -9.16 -8.99
N GLN A 317 -15.95 -7.94 -9.02
CA GLN A 317 -15.38 -6.81 -8.27
C GLN A 317 -15.45 -7.05 -6.76
N TRP A 318 -16.59 -7.58 -6.27
CA TRP A 318 -16.74 -7.94 -4.87
C TRP A 318 -15.73 -9.02 -4.45
N GLN A 319 -15.60 -10.10 -5.19
CA GLN A 319 -14.67 -11.18 -4.89
C GLN A 319 -13.22 -10.70 -4.83
N ARG A 320 -12.81 -9.88 -5.79
CA ARG A 320 -11.47 -9.29 -5.78
C ARG A 320 -11.24 -8.43 -4.54
N TYR A 321 -12.21 -7.58 -4.22
CA TYR A 321 -12.12 -6.68 -3.09
C TYR A 321 -12.11 -7.40 -1.75
N VAL A 322 -13.07 -8.31 -1.51
CA VAL A 322 -13.22 -8.98 -0.22
C VAL A 322 -12.05 -9.91 0.08
N ARG A 323 -11.52 -10.61 -0.94
CA ARG A 323 -10.32 -11.45 -0.79
C ARG A 323 -9.09 -10.62 -0.45
N GLY A 324 -8.87 -9.53 -1.17
CA GLY A 324 -7.74 -8.62 -0.89
C GLY A 324 -7.83 -8.03 0.51
N TRP A 325 -9.02 -7.58 0.91
CA TRP A 325 -9.25 -7.07 2.26
C TRP A 325 -9.04 -8.15 3.33
N TRP A 326 -9.59 -9.35 3.13
CA TRP A 326 -9.44 -10.46 4.06
C TRP A 326 -7.97 -10.89 4.20
N ASN A 327 -7.25 -11.05 3.11
CA ASN A 327 -5.84 -11.42 3.14
C ASN A 327 -4.99 -10.45 3.97
N TYR A 328 -5.41 -9.19 4.03
CA TYR A 328 -4.74 -8.20 4.87
C TYR A 328 -5.19 -8.27 6.33
N VAL A 329 -6.49 -8.34 6.61
CA VAL A 329 -6.99 -8.24 7.99
C VAL A 329 -7.08 -9.57 8.74
N ARG A 330 -6.78 -10.70 8.11
CA ARG A 330 -6.85 -12.05 8.71
C ARG A 330 -5.97 -12.25 9.94
N LEU A 331 -5.00 -11.35 10.14
CA LEU A 331 -4.17 -11.31 11.35
C LEU A 331 -4.98 -10.89 12.60
N ALA A 332 -6.14 -10.28 12.44
CA ALA A 332 -6.91 -9.77 13.56
C ALA A 332 -7.71 -10.87 14.29
N ASP A 333 -7.59 -10.88 15.61
CA ASP A 333 -8.24 -11.84 16.54
C ASP A 333 -9.66 -11.37 16.91
N VAL A 334 -10.54 -11.12 15.94
CA VAL A 334 -11.84 -10.47 16.19
C VAL A 334 -13.05 -11.14 15.51
N PRO A 335 -13.31 -12.45 15.74
CA PRO A 335 -14.38 -13.16 15.05
C PRO A 335 -15.77 -12.55 15.26
N ALA A 336 -16.08 -12.08 16.46
CA ALA A 336 -17.36 -11.42 16.73
C ALA A 336 -17.56 -10.11 15.97
N ALA A 337 -16.48 -9.33 15.75
CA ALA A 337 -16.53 -8.11 14.94
C ALA A 337 -16.74 -8.42 13.46
N LEU A 338 -16.14 -9.48 12.94
CA LEU A 338 -16.35 -9.97 11.57
C LEU A 338 -17.79 -10.42 11.36
N THR A 339 -18.37 -11.17 12.27
CA THR A 339 -19.78 -11.62 12.20
C THR A 339 -20.75 -10.45 12.13
N ARG A 340 -20.53 -9.41 12.95
CA ARG A 340 -21.35 -8.18 12.89
C ARG A 340 -21.18 -7.44 11.56
N LEU A 341 -19.96 -7.37 11.06
CA LEU A 341 -19.63 -6.74 9.79
C LEU A 341 -20.31 -7.47 8.61
N ASP A 342 -20.29 -8.78 8.61
CA ASP A 342 -20.97 -9.62 7.61
C ASP A 342 -22.48 -9.39 7.58
N GLY A 343 -23.12 -9.28 8.75
CA GLY A 343 -24.54 -8.93 8.84
C GLY A 343 -24.86 -7.60 8.17
N TRP A 344 -23.97 -6.62 8.35
CA TRP A 344 -24.09 -5.32 7.73
C TRP A 344 -23.87 -5.38 6.21
N VAL A 345 -22.87 -6.11 5.74
CA VAL A 345 -22.59 -6.33 4.30
C VAL A 345 -23.77 -7.01 3.61
N ARG A 346 -24.30 -8.12 4.18
CA ARG A 346 -25.49 -8.80 3.64
C ARG A 346 -26.67 -7.86 3.46
N ARG A 347 -26.86 -6.93 4.39
CA ARG A 347 -27.91 -5.92 4.27
C ARG A 347 -27.73 -5.00 3.06
N HIS A 348 -26.48 -4.59 2.77
CA HIS A 348 -26.16 -3.80 1.58
C HIS A 348 -26.37 -4.61 0.29
N MET A 349 -25.97 -5.87 0.26
CA MET A 349 -26.20 -6.78 -0.89
C MET A 349 -27.71 -6.92 -1.17
N ARG A 350 -28.51 -7.25 -0.15
CA ARG A 350 -29.96 -7.40 -0.27
C ARG A 350 -30.63 -6.11 -0.72
N LYS A 351 -30.24 -4.97 -0.17
CA LYS A 351 -30.72 -3.63 -0.60
C LYS A 351 -30.43 -3.42 -2.09
N CYS A 352 -29.22 -3.71 -2.54
CA CYS A 352 -28.82 -3.54 -3.93
C CYS A 352 -29.66 -4.42 -4.88
N PHE A 353 -29.78 -5.71 -4.58
CA PHE A 353 -30.60 -6.63 -5.39
C PHE A 353 -32.05 -6.21 -5.43
N TRP A 354 -32.63 -5.82 -4.29
CA TRP A 354 -34.01 -5.34 -4.22
C TRP A 354 -34.26 -4.11 -5.10
N LEU A 355 -33.37 -3.16 -5.13
CA LEU A 355 -33.46 -1.98 -5.98
C LEU A 355 -33.30 -2.33 -7.46
N ARG A 356 -32.41 -3.27 -7.80
CA ARG A 356 -32.18 -3.71 -9.20
C ARG A 356 -33.28 -4.59 -9.75
N TRP A 357 -34.12 -5.19 -8.92
CA TRP A 357 -35.34 -5.86 -9.39
C TRP A 357 -36.46 -4.86 -9.76
N HIS A 358 -36.19 -3.59 -9.68
CA HIS A 358 -36.94 -2.42 -10.09
C HIS A 358 -38.39 -2.36 -9.57
N ASN A 359 -39.31 -3.09 -10.22
CA ASN A 359 -40.73 -3.02 -9.99
C ASN A 359 -41.29 -4.28 -9.30
N ARG A 360 -42.61 -4.26 -9.01
CA ARG A 360 -43.31 -5.38 -8.37
C ARG A 360 -43.15 -6.70 -9.13
N HIS A 361 -43.25 -6.68 -10.45
CA HIS A 361 -43.14 -7.88 -11.27
C HIS A 361 -41.72 -8.47 -11.25
N GLY A 362 -40.68 -7.65 -11.43
CA GLY A 362 -39.29 -8.06 -11.32
C GLY A 362 -38.93 -8.64 -9.96
N ARG A 363 -39.41 -8.01 -8.87
CA ARG A 363 -39.24 -8.50 -7.49
C ARG A 363 -39.94 -9.83 -7.28
N HIS A 364 -41.18 -9.99 -7.75
CA HIS A 364 -41.95 -11.25 -7.66
C HIS A 364 -41.19 -12.39 -8.36
N ASN A 365 -40.77 -12.18 -9.60
CA ASN A 365 -40.03 -13.18 -10.39
C ASN A 365 -38.67 -13.53 -9.77
N ALA A 366 -37.96 -12.55 -9.21
CA ALA A 366 -36.71 -12.79 -8.53
C ALA A 366 -36.90 -13.63 -7.25
N LEU A 367 -37.90 -13.29 -6.42
CA LEU A 367 -38.23 -14.07 -5.23
C LEU A 367 -38.62 -15.50 -5.56
N LYS A 368 -39.46 -15.71 -6.59
CA LYS A 368 -39.88 -17.03 -7.07
C LYS A 368 -38.69 -17.87 -7.51
N ARG A 369 -37.77 -17.29 -8.32
CA ARG A 369 -36.52 -17.97 -8.75
C ARG A 369 -35.60 -18.33 -7.58
N LEU A 370 -35.65 -17.57 -6.49
CA LEU A 370 -34.87 -17.83 -5.28
C LEU A 370 -35.59 -18.79 -4.28
N GLY A 371 -36.68 -19.43 -4.74
CA GLY A 371 -37.39 -20.46 -3.95
C GLY A 371 -38.37 -19.93 -2.93
N ILE A 372 -38.79 -18.66 -3.03
CA ILE A 372 -39.84 -18.11 -2.20
C ILE A 372 -41.20 -18.42 -2.80
N GLY A 373 -42.13 -19.01 -1.99
CA GLY A 373 -43.48 -19.33 -2.39
C GLY A 373 -44.53 -18.67 -1.50
N GLY A 374 -45.82 -18.90 -1.84
CA GLY A 374 -46.97 -18.55 -1.03
C GLY A 374 -47.04 -17.08 -0.57
N HIS A 375 -47.26 -16.92 0.71
CA HIS A 375 -47.37 -15.61 1.34
C HIS A 375 -46.12 -14.73 1.20
N GLY A 376 -44.91 -15.35 1.13
CA GLY A 376 -43.64 -14.65 0.98
C GLY A 376 -43.58 -13.79 -0.28
N LEU A 377 -44.23 -14.20 -1.38
CA LEU A 377 -44.23 -13.45 -2.64
C LEU A 377 -44.98 -12.10 -2.55
N ARG A 378 -45.88 -11.93 -1.57
CA ARG A 378 -46.54 -10.63 -1.28
C ARG A 378 -45.53 -9.53 -0.91
N THR A 379 -44.34 -9.90 -0.41
CA THR A 379 -43.26 -8.94 -0.14
C THR A 379 -42.87 -8.10 -1.37
N ALA A 380 -43.01 -8.65 -2.60
CA ALA A 380 -42.74 -7.94 -3.85
C ALA A 380 -43.53 -6.63 -4.00
N SER A 381 -44.75 -6.56 -3.42
CA SER A 381 -45.62 -5.38 -3.43
C SER A 381 -45.33 -4.39 -2.30
N SER A 382 -44.34 -4.64 -1.47
CA SER A 382 -44.01 -3.79 -0.33
C SER A 382 -43.59 -2.38 -0.76
N ARG A 383 -44.23 -1.37 -0.14
CA ARG A 383 -43.86 0.05 -0.27
C ARG A 383 -42.80 0.51 0.72
N LYS A 384 -42.33 -0.37 1.60
CA LYS A 384 -41.26 -0.06 2.57
C LYS A 384 -39.93 0.24 1.85
N GLY A 385 -39.17 1.21 2.36
CA GLY A 385 -37.89 1.57 1.80
C GLY A 385 -36.91 0.37 1.74
N ALA A 386 -36.06 0.32 0.72
CA ALA A 386 -35.16 -0.81 0.40
C ALA A 386 -34.26 -1.22 1.58
N TRP A 387 -33.86 -0.28 2.43
CA TRP A 387 -33.06 -0.57 3.63
C TRP A 387 -33.83 -1.33 4.72
N ARG A 388 -35.15 -1.07 4.84
CA ARG A 388 -36.02 -1.85 5.74
C ARG A 388 -36.31 -3.23 5.19
N ILE A 389 -36.62 -3.33 3.89
CA ILE A 389 -36.88 -4.60 3.20
C ILE A 389 -35.66 -5.53 3.23
N ALA A 390 -34.44 -5.00 3.17
CA ALA A 390 -33.22 -5.80 3.30
C ALA A 390 -33.13 -6.61 4.61
N ARG A 391 -33.97 -6.27 5.62
CA ARG A 391 -34.13 -6.98 6.89
C ARG A 391 -35.37 -7.88 6.95
N ALA A 392 -36.25 -7.82 5.95
CA ALA A 392 -37.46 -8.63 5.95
C ALA A 392 -37.10 -10.13 5.94
N PRO A 393 -37.79 -10.97 6.72
CA PRO A 393 -37.54 -12.42 6.77
C PRO A 393 -37.53 -13.07 5.38
N THR A 394 -38.46 -12.69 4.53
CA THR A 394 -38.54 -13.17 3.13
C THR A 394 -37.26 -12.91 2.36
N LEU A 395 -36.70 -11.68 2.45
CA LEU A 395 -35.48 -11.35 1.72
C LEU A 395 -34.23 -11.99 2.37
N GLN A 396 -34.27 -12.21 3.67
CA GLN A 396 -33.23 -12.98 4.37
C GLN A 396 -33.24 -14.46 3.98
N GLN A 397 -34.39 -15.05 3.77
CA GLN A 397 -34.56 -16.41 3.27
C GLN A 397 -34.13 -16.51 1.80
N ALA A 398 -34.62 -15.61 0.93
CA ALA A 398 -34.31 -15.59 -0.50
C ALA A 398 -32.79 -15.40 -0.78
N LEU A 399 -32.14 -14.52 -0.03
CA LEU A 399 -30.72 -14.21 -0.12
C LEU A 399 -29.99 -14.60 1.19
N CYS A 400 -30.17 -15.86 1.59
CA CYS A 400 -29.45 -16.43 2.75
C CYS A 400 -27.99 -16.71 2.41
N ASN A 401 -27.16 -17.02 3.42
CA ASN A 401 -25.73 -17.24 3.23
C ASN A 401 -25.45 -18.34 2.19
N ARG A 402 -26.20 -19.44 2.20
CA ARG A 402 -26.07 -20.54 1.22
C ARG A 402 -26.25 -20.04 -0.22
N ILE A 403 -27.26 -19.22 -0.47
CA ILE A 403 -27.55 -18.65 -1.79
C ILE A 403 -26.45 -17.65 -2.18
N LEU A 404 -26.05 -16.77 -1.28
CA LEU A 404 -24.97 -15.80 -1.55
C LEU A 404 -23.66 -16.51 -1.91
N ARG A 405 -23.24 -17.53 -1.15
CA ARG A 405 -22.05 -18.35 -1.43
C ARG A 405 -22.13 -19.03 -2.80
N ARG A 406 -23.28 -19.60 -3.14
CA ARG A 406 -23.52 -20.25 -4.45
C ARG A 406 -23.29 -19.29 -5.61
N TYR A 407 -23.58 -18.00 -5.43
CA TYR A 407 -23.33 -16.96 -6.42
C TYR A 407 -21.93 -16.32 -6.28
N GLY A 408 -21.05 -16.88 -5.47
CA GLY A 408 -19.70 -16.36 -5.26
C GLY A 408 -19.63 -15.07 -4.43
N LEU A 409 -20.68 -14.75 -3.69
CA LEU A 409 -20.77 -13.58 -2.83
C LEU A 409 -20.32 -13.93 -1.41
N TRP A 410 -19.06 -14.31 -1.29
CA TRP A 410 -18.44 -14.64 0.00
C TRP A 410 -18.34 -13.42 0.90
N LEU A 411 -18.35 -13.69 2.20
CA LEU A 411 -18.17 -12.72 3.26
C LEU A 411 -16.83 -12.93 3.94
N PRO A 412 -16.29 -11.95 4.69
CA PRO A 412 -15.08 -12.14 5.47
C PRO A 412 -15.07 -13.39 6.35
N SER A 413 -16.18 -13.70 7.03
CA SER A 413 -16.27 -14.93 7.85
C SER A 413 -16.25 -16.22 7.02
N ASP A 414 -16.73 -16.19 5.78
CA ASP A 414 -16.66 -17.35 4.88
C ASP A 414 -15.21 -17.65 4.48
N LEU A 415 -14.41 -16.60 4.29
CA LEU A 415 -13.00 -16.71 3.97
C LEU A 415 -12.14 -17.05 5.19
N ALA A 416 -12.62 -16.77 6.39
CA ALA A 416 -11.97 -17.15 7.64
C ALA A 416 -12.14 -18.66 7.95
N ALA A 417 -13.20 -19.28 7.42
CA ALA A 417 -13.52 -20.68 7.65
C ALA A 417 -12.98 -21.62 6.53
N ALA A 418 -12.44 -21.04 5.46
CA ALA A 418 -11.84 -21.76 4.33
C ALA A 418 -10.31 -21.87 4.44
#